data_035ca4c4b4cc488ffe48c04b279003b8
#
_entry.id   035ca4c4b4cc488ffe48c04b279003b8
#
_cell.length_a   1.000
_cell.length_b   1.000
_cell.length_c   1.000
_cell.angle_alpha   90.00
_cell.angle_beta   90.00
_cell.angle_gamma   90.00
#
_symmetry.space_group_name_H-M   'P 1'
#
loop_
_entity.id
_entity.type
_entity.pdbx_description
1 polymer ?
#
loop_
_entity_poly.entity_id
_entity_poly.type
_entity_poly.pdbx_seq_one_letter_code
_entity_poly.pdbx_strand_id
1 'polypeptide(L)'
;MVNLVIVSHSARLGEGVGELARQMLINDGCKLAIAAGIDDPDSPIGTDPLKVMEAIESVADTDHVLVMMDIGSALLSAETALDLLDPAIAAKVRLCAAPLVEGTLAATVSAASGAGIDKVIADAMSALEAKRVQLGLPSPTSDAAPAPMLADDGDTKSVSVNINNHNGLHVRPASKLVAALAGFNADLLLEKNGKCVKPDSLNQIALLQVRRNDKLRLLARGPDADAALAAFQA
;
A
#
# COMPACT_ATOMS: atom_id res chain seq x y z
N MET A 1 0.30 -14.36 1.91
CA MET A 1 0.35 -13.46 0.73
C MET A 1 -1.03 -12.86 0.49
N VAL A 2 -1.08 -11.66 -0.10
CA VAL A 2 -2.33 -10.94 -0.40
C VAL A 2 -2.31 -10.52 -1.88
N ASN A 3 -3.38 -10.84 -2.62
CA ASN A 3 -3.62 -10.33 -3.97
C ASN A 3 -4.75 -9.31 -3.94
N LEU A 4 -4.86 -8.46 -4.96
CA LEU A 4 -5.83 -7.38 -5.02
C LEU A 4 -6.77 -7.52 -6.21
N VAL A 5 -8.03 -7.13 -6.00
CA VAL A 5 -9.02 -6.91 -7.05
C VAL A 5 -9.47 -5.45 -7.01
N ILE A 6 -9.49 -4.81 -8.16
CA ILE A 6 -9.94 -3.42 -8.34
C ILE A 6 -11.31 -3.46 -8.98
N VAL A 7 -12.31 -2.94 -8.28
CA VAL A 7 -13.70 -2.84 -8.77
C VAL A 7 -14.04 -1.38 -9.03
N SER A 8 -14.47 -1.07 -10.23
CA SER A 8 -14.85 0.29 -10.62
C SER A 8 -16.04 0.30 -11.58
N HIS A 9 -16.86 1.33 -11.49
CA HIS A 9 -17.93 1.58 -12.45
C HIS A 9 -17.42 1.89 -13.86
N SER A 10 -16.21 2.44 -13.96
CA SER A 10 -15.59 2.81 -15.23
C SER A 10 -14.43 1.89 -15.55
N ALA A 11 -14.49 1.23 -16.70
CA ALA A 11 -13.40 0.40 -17.20
C ALA A 11 -12.08 1.20 -17.28
N ARG A 12 -12.14 2.44 -17.79
CA ARG A 12 -10.96 3.30 -17.90
C ARG A 12 -10.37 3.69 -16.55
N LEU A 13 -11.23 3.96 -15.54
CA LEU A 13 -10.76 4.25 -14.19
C LEU A 13 -10.10 3.02 -13.57
N GLY A 14 -10.74 1.86 -13.65
CA GLY A 14 -10.19 0.62 -13.13
C GLY A 14 -8.84 0.27 -13.75
N GLU A 15 -8.73 0.35 -15.08
CA GLU A 15 -7.48 0.12 -15.80
C GLU A 15 -6.39 1.15 -15.42
N GLY A 16 -6.73 2.44 -15.30
CA GLY A 16 -5.79 3.48 -14.89
C GLY A 16 -5.25 3.27 -13.48
N VAL A 17 -6.11 2.88 -12.53
CA VAL A 17 -5.68 2.52 -11.17
C VAL A 17 -4.77 1.29 -11.20
N GLY A 18 -5.12 0.27 -11.98
CA GLY A 18 -4.30 -0.93 -12.19
C GLY A 18 -2.95 -0.61 -12.80
N GLU A 19 -2.89 0.29 -13.77
CA GLU A 19 -1.63 0.76 -14.38
C GLU A 19 -0.72 1.43 -13.34
N LEU A 20 -1.26 2.35 -12.53
CA LEU A 20 -0.51 2.99 -11.45
C LEU A 20 0.00 1.97 -10.43
N ALA A 21 -0.87 1.02 -10.02
CA ALA A 21 -0.51 0.00 -9.04
C ALA A 21 0.60 -0.93 -9.55
N ARG A 22 0.53 -1.36 -10.81
CA ARG A 22 1.57 -2.21 -11.43
C ARG A 22 2.94 -1.54 -11.46
N GLN A 23 3.00 -0.21 -11.58
CA GLN A 23 4.27 0.52 -11.51
C GLN A 23 4.92 0.49 -10.12
N MET A 24 4.15 0.16 -9.08
CA MET A 24 4.64 0.01 -7.70
C MET A 24 5.14 -1.41 -7.43
N LEU A 25 4.81 -2.38 -8.27
CA LEU A 25 5.29 -3.76 -8.15
C LEU A 25 6.77 -3.82 -8.55
N ILE A 26 7.59 -4.31 -7.62
CA ILE A 26 9.03 -4.49 -7.83
C ILE A 26 9.34 -5.98 -8.06
N ASN A 27 8.39 -6.83 -7.63
CA ASN A 27 8.45 -8.28 -7.75
C ASN A 27 7.03 -8.85 -8.00
N ASP A 28 6.92 -10.14 -8.16
CA ASP A 28 5.65 -10.85 -8.35
C ASP A 28 4.93 -11.17 -7.01
N GLY A 29 5.20 -10.40 -5.97
CA GLY A 29 4.67 -10.63 -4.61
C GLY A 29 3.18 -10.32 -4.44
N CYS A 30 2.54 -9.71 -5.44
CA CYS A 30 1.12 -9.38 -5.42
C CYS A 30 0.57 -9.42 -6.84
N LYS A 31 -0.52 -10.18 -7.04
CA LYS A 31 -1.27 -10.17 -8.30
C LYS A 31 -2.40 -9.15 -8.23
N LEU A 32 -2.70 -8.51 -9.35
CA LEU A 32 -3.76 -7.52 -9.51
C LEU A 32 -4.73 -7.99 -10.58
N ALA A 33 -6.02 -8.05 -10.26
CA ALA A 33 -7.10 -8.25 -11.23
C ALA A 33 -8.03 -7.04 -11.22
N ILE A 34 -8.71 -6.81 -12.33
CA ILE A 34 -9.58 -5.65 -12.53
C ILE A 34 -10.96 -6.15 -12.98
N ALA A 35 -12.00 -5.70 -12.26
CA ALA A 35 -13.40 -5.90 -12.61
C ALA A 35 -14.06 -4.53 -12.71
N ALA A 36 -14.07 -3.95 -13.91
CA ALA A 36 -14.49 -2.57 -14.11
C ALA A 36 -15.37 -2.42 -15.35
N GLY A 37 -16.40 -1.59 -15.23
CA GLY A 37 -17.39 -1.36 -16.27
C GLY A 37 -18.28 -2.57 -16.53
N ILE A 38 -19.26 -2.38 -17.40
CA ILE A 38 -20.15 -3.44 -17.91
C ILE A 38 -20.05 -3.52 -19.43
N ASP A 39 -20.41 -4.69 -19.98
CA ASP A 39 -20.34 -4.97 -21.43
C ASP A 39 -21.62 -4.50 -22.14
N ASP A 40 -21.96 -3.22 -21.93
CA ASP A 40 -23.06 -2.55 -22.61
C ASP A 40 -22.47 -1.37 -23.41
N PRO A 41 -22.50 -1.43 -24.76
CA PRO A 41 -21.94 -0.38 -25.60
C PRO A 41 -22.67 0.97 -25.47
N ASP A 42 -23.94 0.96 -25.09
CA ASP A 42 -24.77 2.17 -24.95
C ASP A 42 -24.64 2.77 -23.53
N SER A 43 -24.35 1.94 -22.53
CA SER A 43 -24.21 2.34 -21.13
C SER A 43 -23.09 1.57 -20.40
N PRO A 44 -21.82 1.82 -20.73
CA PRO A 44 -20.70 1.02 -20.23
C PRO A 44 -20.34 1.30 -18.76
N ILE A 45 -21.00 2.27 -18.12
CA ILE A 45 -20.76 2.64 -16.73
C ILE A 45 -21.59 1.78 -15.79
N GLY A 46 -20.92 1.03 -14.92
CA GLY A 46 -21.57 0.15 -13.95
C GLY A 46 -20.62 -0.93 -13.46
N THR A 47 -21.12 -1.79 -12.59
CA THR A 47 -20.38 -2.94 -12.04
C THR A 47 -21.18 -4.23 -12.30
N ASP A 48 -20.45 -5.30 -12.57
CA ASP A 48 -21.01 -6.62 -12.84
C ASP A 48 -20.50 -7.62 -11.80
N PRO A 49 -21.39 -8.21 -10.97
CA PRO A 49 -20.98 -9.20 -9.97
C PRO A 49 -20.24 -10.40 -10.55
N LEU A 50 -20.58 -10.83 -11.78
CA LEU A 50 -19.89 -11.96 -12.42
C LEU A 50 -18.44 -11.59 -12.78
N LYS A 51 -18.20 -10.39 -13.30
CA LYS A 51 -16.83 -9.91 -13.53
C LYS A 51 -16.03 -9.82 -12.24
N VAL A 52 -16.65 -9.37 -11.14
CA VAL A 52 -16.01 -9.32 -9.82
C VAL A 52 -15.66 -10.73 -9.35
N MET A 53 -16.59 -11.68 -9.46
CA MET A 53 -16.36 -13.09 -9.11
C MET A 53 -15.19 -13.67 -9.91
N GLU A 54 -15.19 -13.55 -11.23
CA GLU A 54 -14.11 -14.04 -12.10
C GLU A 54 -12.76 -13.41 -11.77
N ALA A 55 -12.73 -12.10 -11.48
CA ALA A 55 -11.52 -11.41 -11.07
C ALA A 55 -10.97 -11.94 -9.75
N ILE A 56 -11.83 -12.20 -8.76
CA ILE A 56 -11.45 -12.80 -7.48
C ILE A 56 -10.87 -14.20 -7.71
N GLU A 57 -11.56 -15.05 -8.47
CA GLU A 57 -11.11 -16.42 -8.77
C GLU A 57 -9.74 -16.42 -9.45
N SER A 58 -9.49 -15.49 -10.36
CA SER A 58 -8.24 -15.40 -11.12
C SER A 58 -6.99 -15.12 -10.23
N VAL A 59 -7.19 -14.59 -9.03
CA VAL A 59 -6.12 -14.25 -8.08
C VAL A 59 -6.27 -14.95 -6.72
N ALA A 60 -7.14 -15.97 -6.61
CA ALA A 60 -7.43 -16.67 -5.36
C ALA A 60 -6.37 -17.71 -4.96
N ASP A 61 -5.31 -17.87 -5.72
CA ASP A 61 -4.16 -18.73 -5.44
C ASP A 61 -3.24 -18.16 -4.33
N THR A 62 -3.84 -17.60 -3.29
CA THR A 62 -3.18 -16.88 -2.20
C THR A 62 -3.92 -17.08 -0.88
N ASP A 63 -3.36 -16.58 0.23
CA ASP A 63 -4.02 -16.66 1.54
C ASP A 63 -5.24 -15.73 1.64
N HIS A 64 -5.13 -14.53 1.05
CA HIS A 64 -6.20 -13.52 1.08
C HIS A 64 -6.29 -12.74 -0.23
N VAL A 65 -7.51 -12.33 -0.58
CA VAL A 65 -7.82 -11.39 -1.67
C VAL A 65 -8.46 -10.14 -1.08
N LEU A 66 -7.88 -8.98 -1.35
CA LEU A 66 -8.41 -7.69 -0.94
C LEU A 66 -9.11 -7.01 -2.12
N VAL A 67 -10.39 -6.70 -1.94
CA VAL A 67 -11.20 -6.00 -2.96
C VAL A 67 -11.24 -4.52 -2.66
N MET A 68 -10.70 -3.73 -3.57
CA MET A 68 -10.74 -2.26 -3.57
C MET A 68 -11.86 -1.82 -4.52
N MET A 69 -12.64 -0.81 -4.13
CA MET A 69 -13.82 -0.39 -4.89
C MET A 69 -14.01 1.12 -4.88
N ASP A 70 -14.70 1.65 -5.87
CA ASP A 70 -14.95 3.10 -5.98
C ASP A 70 -16.16 3.54 -5.14
N ILE A 71 -17.38 3.38 -5.60
CA ILE A 71 -18.58 3.90 -4.95
C ILE A 71 -19.64 2.82 -4.68
N GLY A 72 -20.68 3.16 -3.97
CA GLY A 72 -21.64 2.30 -3.30
C GLY A 72 -22.13 1.05 -4.03
N SER A 73 -22.50 1.12 -5.32
CA SER A 73 -22.97 -0.08 -6.05
C SER A 73 -21.85 -1.08 -6.38
N ALA A 74 -20.59 -0.65 -6.34
CA ALA A 74 -19.46 -1.57 -6.41
C ALA A 74 -19.40 -2.48 -5.18
N LEU A 75 -19.73 -1.96 -4.00
CA LEU A 75 -19.87 -2.77 -2.78
C LEU A 75 -20.94 -3.84 -2.96
N LEU A 76 -22.14 -3.46 -3.44
CA LEU A 76 -23.23 -4.39 -3.66
C LEU A 76 -22.86 -5.50 -4.66
N SER A 77 -22.17 -5.15 -5.74
CA SER A 77 -21.69 -6.13 -6.72
C SER A 77 -20.63 -7.05 -6.12
N ALA A 78 -19.74 -6.54 -5.27
CA ALA A 78 -18.75 -7.35 -4.58
C ALA A 78 -19.39 -8.30 -3.55
N GLU A 79 -20.37 -7.85 -2.78
CA GLU A 79 -21.14 -8.70 -1.86
C GLU A 79 -21.88 -9.80 -2.61
N THR A 80 -22.54 -9.47 -3.73
CA THR A 80 -23.20 -10.46 -4.60
C THR A 80 -22.21 -11.47 -5.18
N ALA A 81 -21.01 -11.03 -5.57
CA ALA A 81 -19.95 -11.92 -6.04
C ALA A 81 -19.50 -12.90 -4.96
N LEU A 82 -19.41 -12.44 -3.68
CA LEU A 82 -19.07 -13.33 -2.56
C LEU A 82 -20.11 -14.45 -2.35
N ASP A 83 -21.39 -14.15 -2.57
CA ASP A 83 -22.47 -15.14 -2.46
C ASP A 83 -22.42 -16.18 -3.60
N LEU A 84 -21.83 -15.84 -4.74
CA LEU A 84 -21.69 -16.71 -5.90
C LEU A 84 -20.41 -17.56 -5.87
N LEU A 85 -19.39 -17.13 -5.12
CA LEU A 85 -18.11 -17.81 -5.03
C LEU A 85 -18.20 -19.13 -4.24
N ASP A 86 -17.27 -20.04 -4.53
CA ASP A 86 -17.02 -21.16 -3.64
C ASP A 86 -16.74 -20.66 -2.21
N PRO A 87 -17.38 -21.24 -1.18
CA PRO A 87 -17.20 -20.79 0.21
C PRO A 87 -15.74 -20.77 0.68
N ALA A 88 -14.90 -21.65 0.17
CA ALA A 88 -13.47 -21.67 0.50
C ALA A 88 -12.72 -20.49 -0.08
N ILE A 89 -13.13 -19.98 -1.25
CA ILE A 89 -12.59 -18.77 -1.86
C ILE A 89 -13.16 -17.54 -1.14
N ALA A 90 -14.48 -17.48 -0.96
CA ALA A 90 -15.15 -16.35 -0.29
C ALA A 90 -14.57 -16.07 1.11
N ALA A 91 -14.21 -17.11 1.85
CA ALA A 91 -13.59 -16.99 3.19
C ALA A 91 -12.25 -16.23 3.18
N LYS A 92 -11.53 -16.23 2.07
CA LYS A 92 -10.24 -15.53 1.91
C LYS A 92 -10.42 -14.05 1.53
N VAL A 93 -11.61 -13.64 1.10
CA VAL A 93 -11.86 -12.29 0.56
C VAL A 93 -12.15 -11.30 1.67
N ARG A 94 -11.59 -10.10 1.53
CA ARG A 94 -11.90 -8.94 2.37
C ARG A 94 -12.26 -7.76 1.47
N LEU A 95 -13.38 -7.09 1.80
CA LEU A 95 -13.79 -5.85 1.15
C LEU A 95 -13.20 -4.67 1.92
N CYS A 96 -12.67 -3.69 1.20
CA CYS A 96 -11.97 -2.57 1.80
C CYS A 96 -12.65 -1.23 1.48
N ALA A 97 -12.89 -0.42 2.51
CA ALA A 97 -13.52 0.90 2.39
C ALA A 97 -12.52 2.03 2.12
N ALA A 98 -11.26 1.72 1.85
CA ALA A 98 -10.25 2.73 1.57
C ALA A 98 -10.54 3.47 0.24
N PRO A 99 -10.04 4.70 0.07
CA PRO A 99 -10.14 5.42 -1.20
C PRO A 99 -9.46 4.61 -2.32
N LEU A 100 -10.14 4.49 -3.46
CA LEU A 100 -9.75 3.54 -4.50
C LEU A 100 -8.32 3.77 -5.02
N VAL A 101 -7.95 4.98 -5.37
CA VAL A 101 -6.64 5.26 -5.98
C VAL A 101 -5.52 5.15 -4.94
N GLU A 102 -5.57 5.99 -3.91
CA GLU A 102 -4.53 6.06 -2.88
C GLU A 102 -4.45 4.75 -2.08
N GLY A 103 -5.60 4.18 -1.74
CA GLY A 103 -5.67 2.91 -1.00
C GLY A 103 -5.12 1.73 -1.79
N THR A 104 -5.42 1.64 -3.09
CA THR A 104 -4.88 0.58 -3.95
C THR A 104 -3.37 0.66 -4.07
N LEU A 105 -2.80 1.87 -4.23
CA LEU A 105 -1.35 2.04 -4.30
C LEU A 105 -0.67 1.60 -2.99
N ALA A 106 -1.21 2.04 -1.85
CA ALA A 106 -0.67 1.67 -0.54
C ALA A 106 -0.79 0.15 -0.28
N ALA A 107 -1.95 -0.44 -0.58
CA ALA A 107 -2.18 -1.88 -0.45
C ALA A 107 -1.25 -2.70 -1.33
N THR A 108 -1.04 -2.28 -2.59
CA THR A 108 -0.16 -2.97 -3.53
C THR A 108 1.28 -3.01 -3.02
N VAL A 109 1.81 -1.89 -2.54
CA VAL A 109 3.17 -1.81 -1.97
C VAL A 109 3.30 -2.70 -0.74
N SER A 110 2.34 -2.63 0.17
CA SER A 110 2.32 -3.43 1.41
C SER A 110 2.23 -4.93 1.10
N ALA A 111 1.31 -5.34 0.20
CA ALA A 111 1.14 -6.73 -0.20
C ALA A 111 2.38 -7.28 -0.93
N ALA A 112 2.96 -6.52 -1.86
CA ALA A 112 4.17 -6.90 -2.58
C ALA A 112 5.40 -7.03 -1.67
N SER A 113 5.40 -6.33 -0.54
CA SER A 113 6.43 -6.45 0.51
C SER A 113 6.21 -7.62 1.47
N GLY A 114 5.18 -8.45 1.23
CA GLY A 114 4.90 -9.64 2.03
C GLY A 114 4.08 -9.41 3.30
N ALA A 115 3.46 -8.24 3.45
CA ALA A 115 2.63 -7.94 4.61
C ALA A 115 1.37 -8.83 4.66
N GLY A 116 0.91 -9.14 5.88
CA GLY A 116 -0.35 -9.84 6.11
C GLY A 116 -1.56 -8.95 5.85
N ILE A 117 -2.73 -9.56 5.70
CA ILE A 117 -3.98 -8.89 5.29
C ILE A 117 -4.34 -7.70 6.19
N ASP A 118 -4.19 -7.82 7.51
CA ASP A 118 -4.55 -6.75 8.45
C ASP A 118 -3.69 -5.50 8.26
N LYS A 119 -2.38 -5.68 8.00
CA LYS A 119 -1.48 -4.58 7.70
C LYS A 119 -1.80 -3.95 6.34
N VAL A 120 -2.06 -4.77 5.32
CA VAL A 120 -2.44 -4.27 3.98
C VAL A 120 -3.70 -3.41 4.06
N ILE A 121 -4.72 -3.86 4.81
CA ILE A 121 -5.95 -3.08 5.05
C ILE A 121 -5.65 -1.79 5.80
N ALA A 122 -4.85 -1.84 6.88
CA ALA A 122 -4.49 -0.67 7.67
C ALA A 122 -3.76 0.38 6.81
N ASP A 123 -2.81 -0.04 5.97
CA ASP A 123 -2.09 0.83 5.05
C ASP A 123 -3.03 1.45 4.01
N ALA A 124 -3.95 0.66 3.43
CA ALA A 124 -4.95 1.17 2.50
C ALA A 124 -5.85 2.23 3.15
N MET A 125 -6.35 1.95 4.35
CA MET A 125 -7.26 2.84 5.09
C MET A 125 -6.60 4.16 5.51
N SER A 126 -5.30 4.15 5.77
CA SER A 126 -4.54 5.36 6.15
C SER A 126 -3.99 6.15 4.95
N ALA A 127 -4.31 5.76 3.73
CA ALA A 127 -3.71 6.31 2.51
C ALA A 127 -3.97 7.81 2.29
N LEU A 128 -5.04 8.38 2.85
CA LEU A 128 -5.34 9.81 2.76
C LEU A 128 -4.52 10.67 3.73
N GLU A 129 -3.89 10.08 4.74
CA GLU A 129 -3.21 10.83 5.79
C GLU A 129 -2.07 11.70 5.25
N ALA A 130 -1.26 11.17 4.34
CA ALA A 130 -0.19 11.93 3.70
C ALA A 130 -0.71 13.17 2.97
N LYS A 131 -1.82 13.04 2.24
CA LYS A 131 -2.48 14.14 1.53
C LYS A 131 -3.03 15.18 2.52
N ARG A 132 -3.65 14.74 3.62
CA ARG A 132 -4.15 15.61 4.68
C ARG A 132 -3.03 16.44 5.31
N VAL A 133 -1.92 15.79 5.67
CA VAL A 133 -0.73 16.45 6.25
C VAL A 133 -0.16 17.49 5.29
N GLN A 134 -0.05 17.18 3.99
CA GLN A 134 0.44 18.12 2.98
C GLN A 134 -0.45 19.36 2.83
N LEU A 135 -1.76 19.20 3.03
CA LEU A 135 -2.74 20.29 2.98
C LEU A 135 -2.90 21.03 4.31
N GLY A 136 -2.16 20.64 5.36
CA GLY A 136 -2.29 21.24 6.70
C GLY A 136 -3.62 20.94 7.40
N LEU A 137 -4.32 19.87 6.99
CA LEU A 137 -5.59 19.48 7.58
C LEU A 137 -5.36 18.66 8.86
N PRO A 138 -6.22 18.79 9.89
CA PRO A 138 -6.09 18.00 11.10
C PRO A 138 -6.30 16.51 10.79
N SER A 139 -5.49 15.65 11.43
CA SER A 139 -5.67 14.21 11.35
C SER A 139 -6.89 13.77 12.16
N PRO A 140 -7.77 12.90 11.63
CA PRO A 140 -8.90 12.37 12.39
C PRO A 140 -8.47 11.49 13.57
N THR A 141 -7.23 11.01 13.57
CA THR A 141 -6.61 10.20 14.62
C THR A 141 -5.67 11.04 15.47
N SER A 142 -6.09 12.23 15.93
CA SER A 142 -5.26 13.12 16.76
C SER A 142 -5.03 12.63 18.20
N ASP A 143 -5.46 11.43 18.56
CA ASP A 143 -4.85 10.69 19.66
C ASP A 143 -3.50 10.15 19.15
N ALA A 144 -2.52 11.07 19.10
CA ALA A 144 -1.19 10.81 18.62
C ALA A 144 -0.59 9.64 19.42
N ALA A 145 -0.52 8.48 18.82
CA ALA A 145 0.44 7.50 19.27
C ALA A 145 1.80 8.21 19.31
N PRO A 146 2.58 8.07 20.38
CA PRO A 146 3.89 8.72 20.47
C PRO A 146 4.69 8.34 19.23
N ALA A 147 5.45 9.32 18.70
CA ALA A 147 6.31 9.09 17.54
C ALA A 147 7.16 7.83 17.82
N PRO A 148 7.30 6.91 16.87
CA PRO A 148 8.07 5.70 17.07
C PRO A 148 9.50 6.11 17.42
N MET A 149 10.04 5.59 18.51
CA MET A 149 11.41 5.82 18.95
C MET A 149 12.09 4.45 19.13
N LEU A 150 13.30 4.33 18.61
CA LEU A 150 14.19 3.25 19.06
C LEU A 150 14.78 3.64 20.40
N ALA A 151 14.86 2.69 21.34
CA ALA A 151 15.53 2.93 22.60
C ALA A 151 17.01 3.28 22.33
N ASP A 152 17.49 4.36 22.95
CA ASP A 152 18.89 4.77 22.85
C ASP A 152 19.69 4.01 23.90
N ASP A 153 19.96 2.74 23.61
CA ASP A 153 20.72 1.83 24.48
C ASP A 153 22.12 1.51 23.94
N GLY A 154 22.60 2.33 23.01
CA GLY A 154 23.96 2.21 22.44
C GLY A 154 24.10 1.19 21.32
N ASP A 155 23.05 0.42 21.01
CA ASP A 155 23.07 -0.64 20.00
C ASP A 155 22.38 -0.22 18.67
N THR A 156 21.89 1.03 18.63
CA THR A 156 21.24 1.59 17.44
C THR A 156 22.28 2.14 16.47
N LYS A 157 22.33 1.56 15.27
CA LYS A 157 23.19 2.02 14.17
C LYS A 157 22.41 2.95 13.26
N SER A 158 23.09 3.83 12.53
CA SER A 158 22.42 4.71 11.58
C SER A 158 23.30 5.06 10.39
N VAL A 159 22.65 5.37 9.28
CA VAL A 159 23.28 5.89 8.06
C VAL A 159 22.41 7.00 7.48
N SER A 160 23.04 7.99 6.88
CA SER A 160 22.33 9.10 6.24
C SER A 160 22.66 9.16 4.75
N VAL A 161 21.67 9.46 3.96
CA VAL A 161 21.80 9.71 2.51
C VAL A 161 21.20 11.05 2.13
N ASN A 162 21.74 11.70 1.11
CA ASN A 162 21.14 12.88 0.51
C ASN A 162 20.24 12.45 -0.66
N ILE A 163 19.03 12.96 -0.70
CA ILE A 163 18.06 12.62 -1.75
C ILE A 163 18.35 13.43 -3.01
N ASN A 164 18.87 12.77 -4.02
CA ASN A 164 19.21 13.38 -5.32
C ASN A 164 18.07 13.32 -6.34
N ASN A 165 17.01 12.56 -6.07
CA ASN A 165 15.86 12.40 -6.96
C ASN A 165 15.20 13.75 -7.22
N HIS A 166 14.95 14.05 -8.50
CA HIS A 166 14.40 15.36 -8.93
C HIS A 166 13.11 15.75 -8.20
N ASN A 167 12.21 14.79 -7.99
CA ASN A 167 10.93 14.97 -7.30
C ASN A 167 10.95 14.51 -5.83
N GLY A 168 12.15 14.35 -5.22
CA GLY A 168 12.27 13.80 -3.86
C GLY A 168 11.87 12.33 -3.76
N LEU A 169 11.47 11.90 -2.56
CA LEU A 169 11.03 10.53 -2.31
C LEU A 169 9.53 10.39 -2.58
N HIS A 170 9.14 10.49 -3.87
CA HIS A 170 7.76 10.29 -4.30
C HIS A 170 7.38 8.78 -4.33
N VAL A 171 6.15 8.45 -4.74
CA VAL A 171 5.56 7.11 -4.60
C VAL A 171 6.44 5.97 -5.10
N ARG A 172 7.04 6.09 -6.31
CA ARG A 172 7.88 5.03 -6.90
C ARG A 172 9.18 4.75 -6.12
N PRO A 173 10.05 5.74 -5.81
CA PRO A 173 11.22 5.47 -4.97
C PRO A 173 10.83 5.07 -3.54
N ALA A 174 9.73 5.60 -2.99
CA ALA A 174 9.24 5.17 -1.68
C ALA A 174 8.82 3.70 -1.68
N SER A 175 8.14 3.22 -2.73
CA SER A 175 7.77 1.79 -2.85
C SER A 175 9.00 0.88 -2.94
N LYS A 176 10.04 1.32 -3.67
CA LYS A 176 11.32 0.60 -3.73
C LYS A 176 12.00 0.52 -2.37
N LEU A 177 11.95 1.62 -1.61
CA LEU A 177 12.51 1.66 -0.27
C LEU A 177 11.77 0.70 0.69
N VAL A 178 10.44 0.69 0.66
CA VAL A 178 9.64 -0.28 1.45
C VAL A 178 10.05 -1.71 1.10
N ALA A 179 10.12 -2.04 -0.19
CA ALA A 179 10.50 -3.38 -0.63
C ALA A 179 11.95 -3.75 -0.28
N ALA A 180 12.89 -2.81 -0.41
CA ALA A 180 14.30 -3.04 -0.10
C ALA A 180 14.55 -3.28 1.40
N LEU A 181 13.72 -2.68 2.26
CA LEU A 181 13.83 -2.82 3.71
C LEU A 181 12.92 -3.91 4.29
N ALA A 182 12.01 -4.45 3.49
CA ALA A 182 11.18 -5.59 3.89
C ALA A 182 12.03 -6.86 4.08
N GLY A 183 11.75 -7.62 5.11
CA GLY A 183 12.37 -8.93 5.34
C GLY A 183 13.63 -8.92 6.18
N PHE A 184 14.16 -7.76 6.58
CA PHE A 184 15.24 -7.70 7.58
C PHE A 184 14.68 -7.89 8.99
N ASN A 185 15.31 -8.74 9.77
CA ASN A 185 15.02 -8.92 11.19
C ASN A 185 15.72 -7.80 12.00
N ALA A 186 15.18 -6.59 11.89
CA ALA A 186 15.66 -5.40 12.57
C ALA A 186 14.52 -4.41 12.80
N ASP A 187 14.61 -3.67 13.90
CA ASP A 187 13.78 -2.49 14.13
C ASP A 187 14.32 -1.33 13.32
N LEU A 188 13.52 -0.81 12.41
CA LEU A 188 13.91 0.24 11.47
C LEU A 188 13.09 1.50 11.68
N LEU A 189 13.76 2.66 11.72
CA LEU A 189 13.13 3.97 11.67
C LEU A 189 13.79 4.85 10.61
N LEU A 190 12.96 5.54 9.87
CA LEU A 190 13.37 6.54 8.89
C LEU A 190 13.14 7.93 9.48
N GLU A 191 14.19 8.74 9.50
CA GLU A 191 14.18 10.07 10.13
C GLU A 191 14.48 11.17 9.13
N LYS A 192 13.71 12.23 9.22
CA LYS A 192 13.99 13.52 8.59
C LYS A 192 13.68 14.66 9.56
N ASN A 193 14.67 15.51 9.84
CA ASN A 193 14.52 16.69 10.69
C ASN A 193 13.87 16.40 12.07
N GLY A 194 14.24 15.29 12.69
CA GLY A 194 13.71 14.87 13.99
C GLY A 194 12.35 14.16 13.96
N LYS A 195 11.71 14.07 12.80
CA LYS A 195 10.48 13.28 12.60
C LYS A 195 10.83 11.87 12.18
N CYS A 196 10.38 10.89 12.95
CA CYS A 196 10.62 9.46 12.70
C CYS A 196 9.35 8.74 12.26
N VAL A 197 9.49 7.82 11.31
CA VAL A 197 8.42 6.92 10.85
C VAL A 197 8.99 5.53 10.62
N LYS A 198 8.14 4.50 10.64
CA LYS A 198 8.53 3.15 10.20
C LYS A 198 8.59 3.10 8.68
N PRO A 199 9.66 2.58 8.05
CA PRO A 199 9.78 2.50 6.59
C PRO A 199 9.05 1.29 5.99
N ASP A 200 8.02 0.78 6.64
CA ASP A 200 7.27 -0.42 6.29
C ASP A 200 5.94 -0.13 5.57
N SER A 201 5.67 1.14 5.31
CA SER A 201 4.46 1.61 4.65
C SER A 201 4.74 2.83 3.77
N LEU A 202 4.15 2.83 2.56
CA LEU A 202 4.20 3.95 1.64
C LEU A 202 3.69 5.25 2.30
N ASN A 203 2.59 5.14 3.07
CA ASN A 203 1.96 6.27 3.72
C ASN A 203 2.85 6.86 4.81
N GLN A 204 3.53 6.03 5.60
CA GLN A 204 4.45 6.47 6.64
C GLN A 204 5.62 7.26 6.04
N ILE A 205 6.21 6.76 4.97
CA ILE A 205 7.28 7.46 4.25
C ILE A 205 6.78 8.80 3.69
N ALA A 206 5.57 8.83 3.12
CA ALA A 206 4.97 10.05 2.57
C ALA A 206 4.77 11.14 3.63
N LEU A 207 4.53 10.78 4.91
CA LEU A 207 4.41 11.74 6.01
C LEU A 207 5.71 12.53 6.29
N LEU A 208 6.87 12.03 5.86
CA LEU A 208 8.14 12.76 5.98
C LEU A 208 8.30 13.87 4.95
N GLN A 209 7.49 13.90 3.89
CA GLN A 209 7.54 14.90 2.82
C GLN A 209 8.98 15.14 2.31
N VAL A 210 9.65 14.07 1.96
CA VAL A 210 11.07 14.12 1.57
C VAL A 210 11.21 14.74 0.19
N ARG A 211 11.94 15.85 0.09
CA ARG A 211 12.21 16.62 -1.13
C ARG A 211 13.63 16.39 -1.63
N ARG A 212 13.90 16.86 -2.83
CA ARG A 212 15.27 16.89 -3.38
C ARG A 212 16.20 17.67 -2.43
N ASN A 213 17.41 17.17 -2.25
CA ASN A 213 18.46 17.68 -1.35
C ASN A 213 18.16 17.53 0.15
N ASP A 214 17.05 16.91 0.53
CA ASP A 214 16.84 16.56 1.93
C ASP A 214 17.80 15.45 2.36
N LYS A 215 18.22 15.53 3.61
CA LYS A 215 18.98 14.48 4.28
C LYS A 215 18.00 13.52 4.95
N LEU A 216 18.09 12.25 4.58
CA LEU A 216 17.30 11.17 5.12
C LEU A 216 18.20 10.23 5.90
N ARG A 217 17.80 9.83 7.09
CA ARG A 217 18.57 8.96 7.98
C ARG A 217 17.76 7.69 8.26
N LEU A 218 18.40 6.53 8.09
CA LEU A 218 17.88 5.26 8.57
C LEU A 218 18.55 4.91 9.89
N LEU A 219 17.73 4.63 10.90
CA LEU A 219 18.16 4.03 12.15
C LEU A 219 17.78 2.55 12.14
N ALA A 220 18.67 1.69 12.55
CA ALA A 220 18.49 0.25 12.55
C ALA A 220 19.03 -0.37 13.84
N ARG A 221 18.27 -1.32 14.41
CA ARG A 221 18.63 -2.10 15.56
C ARG A 221 18.22 -3.56 15.38
N GLY A 222 19.08 -4.50 15.73
CA GLY A 222 18.80 -5.92 15.64
C GLY A 222 19.81 -6.68 14.79
N PRO A 223 19.62 -8.00 14.62
CA PRO A 223 20.60 -8.87 13.96
C PRO A 223 20.94 -8.46 12.54
N ASP A 224 19.96 -7.94 11.79
CA ASP A 224 20.14 -7.55 10.39
C ASP A 224 20.34 -6.04 10.19
N ALA A 225 20.67 -5.29 11.25
CA ALA A 225 20.82 -3.84 11.19
C ALA A 225 21.84 -3.39 10.13
N ASP A 226 23.01 -4.02 10.08
CA ASP A 226 24.04 -3.67 9.10
C ASP A 226 23.61 -3.95 7.65
N ALA A 227 22.92 -5.08 7.42
CA ALA A 227 22.40 -5.43 6.10
C ALA A 227 21.29 -4.44 5.65
N ALA A 228 20.40 -4.04 6.55
CA ALA A 228 19.37 -3.05 6.27
C ALA A 228 19.97 -1.66 5.95
N LEU A 229 21.00 -1.23 6.68
CA LEU A 229 21.72 0.03 6.41
C LEU A 229 22.43 0.00 5.05
N ALA A 230 23.03 -1.14 4.68
CA ALA A 230 23.65 -1.31 3.36
C ALA A 230 22.61 -1.27 2.23
N ALA A 231 21.47 -1.92 2.39
CA ALA A 231 20.36 -1.89 1.41
C ALA A 231 19.79 -0.48 1.23
N PHE A 232 19.77 0.33 2.28
CA PHE A 232 19.31 1.73 2.21
C PHE A 232 20.25 2.65 1.42
N GLN A 233 21.53 2.35 1.39
CA GLN A 233 22.54 3.14 0.66
C GLN A 233 22.64 2.77 -0.83
N ALA A 234 22.17 1.58 -1.21
CA ALA A 234 22.24 1.06 -2.59
C ALA A 234 21.16 1.67 -3.48
#